data_c53b51bef5ba254c6b57d7307bcf33d5
#
_entry.id   c53b51bef5ba254c6b57d7307bcf33d5
#
_cell.length_a   1.000
_cell.length_b   1.000
_cell.length_c   1.000
_cell.angle_alpha   90.00
_cell.angle_beta   90.00
_cell.angle_gamma   90.00
#
_symmetry.space_group_name_H-M   'P 1'
#
loop_
_entity.id
_entity.type
_entity.pdbx_description
1 polymer ?
#
loop_
_entity_poly.entity_id
_entity_poly.type
_entity_poly.pdbx_seq_one_letter_code
_entity_poly.pdbx_strand_id
1 'polypeptide(L)'
;MPRKIRFAGAALATVLLFLCLPAFSLAADSAASAAPPEPAAANASADDDYDDEYEDDSKKVTVADPLEPFNQDMYKLNDFLILYVLEPVAKVEKAVIPWEFRTIFRNMLENIRFPVRFVNSLLQAKWEKAGDEFASFFLNTTVGFLGMADVSAAYPGLKKSPEDMGQTFAEWGWDESIYLTLPFFGPSTVRDTLGKVPDWVLNPLFWLVPGTAESIGLRAGEAVNDTSFRIGDYETIKKASLDPYVAIRNGYIQNREKLISE
;
A
#
# COMPACT_ATOMS: atom_id res chain seq x y z
N MET A 1 25.94 25.60 -20.37
CA MET A 1 24.52 25.69 -20.77
C MET A 1 23.82 24.44 -20.34
N PRO A 2 22.92 24.51 -19.37
CA PRO A 2 21.59 23.91 -19.48
C PRO A 2 20.56 24.69 -18.66
N ARG A 3 19.68 25.39 -19.34
CA ARG A 3 18.67 26.25 -18.69
C ARG A 3 17.23 25.89 -19.06
N LYS A 4 16.97 24.67 -19.58
CA LYS A 4 15.65 24.31 -20.16
C LYS A 4 14.79 23.30 -19.38
N ILE A 5 15.25 22.81 -18.22
CA ILE A 5 14.50 21.77 -17.46
C ILE A 5 13.70 22.37 -16.26
N ARG A 6 13.91 23.63 -15.91
CA ARG A 6 13.24 24.28 -14.77
C ARG A 6 11.74 24.56 -14.95
N PHE A 7 11.22 24.50 -16.17
CA PHE A 7 9.81 24.84 -16.43
C PHE A 7 8.81 23.69 -16.29
N ALA A 8 9.25 22.43 -16.40
CA ALA A 8 8.35 21.29 -16.30
C ALA A 8 7.92 20.98 -14.85
N GLY A 9 8.84 21.16 -13.89
CA GLY A 9 8.53 20.92 -12.47
C GLY A 9 7.58 21.98 -11.87
N ALA A 10 7.71 23.23 -12.33
CA ALA A 10 6.82 24.32 -11.90
C ALA A 10 5.40 24.15 -12.42
N ALA A 11 5.23 23.59 -13.62
CA ALA A 11 3.91 23.36 -14.21
C ALA A 11 3.13 22.27 -13.49
N LEU A 12 3.80 21.19 -13.03
CA LEU A 12 3.13 20.12 -12.30
C LEU A 12 2.73 20.56 -10.89
N ALA A 13 3.59 21.32 -10.21
CA ALA A 13 3.29 21.91 -8.90
C ALA A 13 2.15 22.95 -8.99
N THR A 14 2.08 23.69 -10.09
CA THR A 14 1.03 24.70 -10.32
C THR A 14 -0.32 24.04 -10.64
N VAL A 15 -0.34 22.91 -11.35
CA VAL A 15 -1.57 22.14 -11.61
C VAL A 15 -2.12 21.53 -10.32
N LEU A 16 -1.26 21.03 -9.42
CA LEU A 16 -1.67 20.55 -8.11
C LEU A 16 -2.17 21.67 -7.19
N LEU A 17 -1.63 22.88 -7.32
CA LEU A 17 -2.06 24.05 -6.52
C LEU A 17 -3.37 24.65 -7.05
N PHE A 18 -3.65 24.60 -8.35
CA PHE A 18 -4.90 25.07 -8.94
C PHE A 18 -6.10 24.15 -8.73
N LEU A 19 -5.86 22.86 -8.43
CA LEU A 19 -6.91 21.92 -8.04
C LEU A 19 -7.38 22.09 -6.58
N CYS A 20 -6.71 22.95 -5.80
CA CYS A 20 -7.07 23.27 -4.42
C CYS A 20 -8.01 24.47 -4.25
N LEU A 21 -8.57 25.04 -5.32
CA LEU A 21 -9.58 26.12 -5.21
C LEU A 21 -10.99 25.52 -5.16
N PRO A 22 -11.81 25.90 -4.18
CA PRO A 22 -13.13 25.32 -3.98
C PRO A 22 -14.09 25.81 -5.08
N ALA A 23 -14.54 24.91 -5.93
CA ALA A 23 -15.74 25.11 -6.72
C ALA A 23 -16.96 24.88 -5.84
N PHE A 24 -17.63 25.95 -5.54
CA PHE A 24 -18.89 26.04 -4.80
C PHE A 24 -20.00 25.19 -5.43
N SER A 25 -20.60 24.37 -4.59
CA SER A 25 -22.02 24.02 -4.48
C SER A 25 -22.91 23.97 -5.73
N LEU A 26 -23.58 22.84 -5.97
CA LEU A 26 -25.06 22.78 -6.01
C LEU A 26 -25.60 21.34 -5.97
N ALA A 27 -26.66 21.21 -5.16
CA ALA A 27 -27.68 20.14 -5.12
C ALA A 27 -27.24 18.79 -4.52
N ALA A 28 -27.58 18.48 -3.33
CA ALA A 28 -28.87 18.21 -2.67
C ALA A 28 -29.59 16.95 -3.19
N ASP A 29 -29.75 16.07 -2.22
CA ASP A 29 -30.83 15.10 -2.03
C ASP A 29 -30.85 13.79 -2.80
N SER A 30 -31.05 12.81 -1.95
CA SER A 30 -31.66 11.50 -2.16
C SER A 30 -30.72 10.30 -2.22
N ALA A 31 -30.54 9.67 -1.09
CA ALA A 31 -30.77 8.23 -0.96
C ALA A 31 -30.77 7.81 0.50
N ALA A 32 -31.93 7.36 0.89
CA ALA A 32 -32.28 6.82 2.18
C ALA A 32 -31.54 5.54 2.52
N SER A 33 -31.23 5.40 3.81
CA SER A 33 -31.48 4.25 4.67
C SER A 33 -31.23 2.85 4.09
N ALA A 34 -30.16 2.24 4.53
CA ALA A 34 -30.16 0.82 4.82
C ALA A 34 -29.46 0.61 6.18
N ALA A 35 -30.24 0.27 7.18
CA ALA A 35 -29.78 -0.13 8.50
C ALA A 35 -29.10 -1.51 8.44
N PRO A 36 -28.09 -1.77 9.29
CA PRO A 36 -27.49 -3.10 9.43
C PRO A 36 -28.47 -4.07 10.12
N PRO A 37 -28.44 -5.36 9.82
CA PRO A 37 -29.31 -6.33 10.49
C PRO A 37 -28.83 -6.58 11.93
N GLU A 38 -29.79 -6.62 12.82
CA GLU A 38 -29.69 -6.98 14.23
C GLU A 38 -29.22 -8.45 14.40
N PRO A 39 -28.39 -8.77 15.38
CA PRO A 39 -28.02 -10.15 15.64
C PRO A 39 -29.14 -10.89 16.37
N ALA A 40 -29.62 -11.95 15.75
CA ALA A 40 -30.61 -12.86 16.34
C ALA A 40 -30.01 -13.56 17.57
N ALA A 41 -30.72 -13.44 18.69
CA ALA A 41 -30.46 -14.21 19.90
C ALA A 41 -30.77 -15.70 19.64
N ALA A 42 -29.80 -16.56 19.83
CA ALA A 42 -29.99 -18.00 19.89
C ALA A 42 -29.78 -18.49 21.32
N ASN A 43 -30.81 -19.15 21.84
CA ASN A 43 -30.91 -19.75 23.15
C ASN A 43 -29.87 -20.86 23.36
N ALA A 44 -29.42 -20.92 24.61
CA ALA A 44 -28.67 -22.03 25.17
C ALA A 44 -29.50 -23.29 25.27
N SER A 45 -28.93 -24.45 24.94
CA SER A 45 -29.05 -25.67 25.75
C SER A 45 -28.18 -26.79 25.22
N ALA A 46 -27.58 -27.48 26.19
CA ALA A 46 -27.12 -28.88 26.24
C ALA A 46 -25.69 -29.16 25.75
N ASP A 47 -24.93 -29.51 26.78
CA ASP A 47 -23.88 -30.53 26.86
C ASP A 47 -23.72 -31.42 25.62
N ASP A 48 -22.61 -31.27 24.92
CA ASP A 48 -21.96 -32.39 24.25
C ASP A 48 -20.44 -32.14 24.33
N ASP A 49 -19.79 -33.07 24.99
CA ASP A 49 -18.37 -33.26 25.18
C ASP A 49 -17.73 -33.52 23.81
N TYR A 50 -17.41 -32.43 23.09
CA TYR A 50 -16.51 -32.50 21.93
C TYR A 50 -15.13 -32.10 22.40
N ASP A 51 -14.28 -33.10 22.59
CA ASP A 51 -12.84 -32.96 22.46
C ASP A 51 -12.56 -32.44 21.04
N ASP A 52 -12.80 -31.15 20.82
CA ASP A 52 -12.26 -30.43 19.70
C ASP A 52 -10.76 -30.30 19.91
N GLU A 53 -10.05 -31.33 19.45
CA GLU A 53 -8.65 -31.25 19.06
C GLU A 53 -8.56 -30.19 17.98
N TYR A 54 -8.63 -28.89 18.39
CA TYR A 54 -8.21 -27.78 17.56
C TYR A 54 -6.73 -28.00 17.29
N GLU A 55 -6.44 -28.79 16.27
CA GLU A 55 -5.17 -28.67 15.59
C GLU A 55 -5.04 -27.21 15.22
N ASP A 56 -4.32 -26.47 16.06
CA ASP A 56 -3.80 -25.13 15.78
C ASP A 56 -2.88 -25.25 14.57
N ASP A 57 -3.49 -25.39 13.39
CA ASP A 57 -2.87 -25.45 12.07
C ASP A 57 -2.44 -24.06 11.60
N SER A 58 -2.35 -23.12 12.55
CA SER A 58 -1.47 -21.98 12.42
C SER A 58 -0.05 -22.55 12.43
N LYS A 59 0.48 -22.98 11.28
CA LYS A 59 1.92 -23.08 11.06
C LYS A 59 2.49 -21.79 11.62
N LYS A 60 3.01 -21.85 12.85
CA LYS A 60 3.83 -20.77 13.39
C LYS A 60 4.99 -20.65 12.45
N VAL A 61 4.86 -19.75 11.48
CA VAL A 61 5.99 -19.35 10.65
C VAL A 61 6.97 -18.70 11.62
N THR A 62 7.84 -19.53 12.18
CA THR A 62 8.93 -19.10 13.06
C THR A 62 10.01 -18.54 12.17
N VAL A 63 9.83 -17.29 11.78
CA VAL A 63 10.83 -16.57 11.01
C VAL A 63 12.02 -16.32 11.92
N ALA A 64 13.19 -16.79 11.50
CA ALA A 64 14.43 -16.47 12.18
C ALA A 64 14.64 -14.95 12.13
N ASP A 65 14.72 -14.33 13.30
CA ASP A 65 14.95 -12.90 13.46
C ASP A 65 16.26 -12.62 14.21
N PRO A 66 17.41 -12.81 13.55
CA PRO A 66 18.70 -12.61 14.19
C PRO A 66 18.98 -11.15 14.53
N LEU A 67 18.20 -10.21 13.99
CA LEU A 67 18.30 -8.77 14.21
C LEU A 67 17.18 -8.25 15.13
N GLU A 68 16.52 -9.14 15.88
CA GLU A 68 15.36 -8.79 16.70
C GLU A 68 15.55 -7.54 17.58
N PRO A 69 16.66 -7.33 18.32
CA PRO A 69 16.82 -6.10 19.12
C PRO A 69 16.79 -4.82 18.28
N PHE A 70 17.45 -4.83 17.11
CA PHE A 70 17.42 -3.73 16.18
C PHE A 70 16.04 -3.53 15.59
N ASN A 71 15.40 -4.62 15.16
CA ASN A 71 14.07 -4.60 14.56
C ASN A 71 13.00 -4.08 15.52
N GLN A 72 13.08 -4.45 16.80
CA GLN A 72 12.19 -3.93 17.84
C GLN A 72 12.36 -2.41 18.07
N ASP A 73 13.61 -1.90 18.03
CA ASP A 73 13.83 -0.46 18.20
C ASP A 73 13.34 0.33 16.97
N MET A 74 13.53 -0.21 15.77
CA MET A 74 12.98 0.37 14.55
C MET A 74 11.44 0.29 14.51
N TYR A 75 10.87 -0.80 15.02
CA TYR A 75 9.44 -0.91 15.21
C TYR A 75 8.89 0.18 16.14
N LYS A 76 9.51 0.42 17.31
CA LYS A 76 9.11 1.48 18.25
C LYS A 76 9.19 2.87 17.61
N LEU A 77 10.25 3.12 16.81
CA LEU A 77 10.37 4.36 16.06
C LEU A 77 9.22 4.52 15.05
N ASN A 78 8.94 3.49 14.26
CA ASN A 78 7.86 3.51 13.28
C ASN A 78 6.48 3.62 13.95
N ASP A 79 6.27 2.92 15.06
CA ASP A 79 5.05 3.02 15.88
C ASP A 79 4.81 4.46 16.35
N PHE A 80 5.85 5.11 16.87
CA PHE A 80 5.79 6.51 17.26
C PHE A 80 5.43 7.41 16.06
N LEU A 81 6.10 7.21 14.92
CA LEU A 81 5.87 8.02 13.72
C LEU A 81 4.45 7.83 13.17
N ILE A 82 3.93 6.60 13.16
CA ILE A 82 2.57 6.31 12.68
C ILE A 82 1.55 7.00 13.60
N LEU A 83 1.62 6.77 14.91
CA LEU A 83 0.60 7.22 15.86
C LEU A 83 0.63 8.72 16.12
N TYR A 84 1.83 9.32 16.23
CA TYR A 84 1.99 10.70 16.67
C TYR A 84 2.29 11.70 15.56
N VAL A 85 2.66 11.23 14.36
CA VAL A 85 2.96 12.12 13.24
C VAL A 85 2.02 11.83 12.07
N LEU A 86 2.04 10.61 11.56
CA LEU A 86 1.36 10.27 10.31
C LEU A 86 -0.17 10.28 10.47
N GLU A 87 -0.68 9.60 11.49
CA GLU A 87 -2.12 9.48 11.71
C GLU A 87 -2.81 10.82 12.05
N PRO A 88 -2.26 11.70 12.91
CA PRO A 88 -2.82 13.03 13.13
C PRO A 88 -2.87 13.87 11.84
N VAL A 89 -1.81 13.85 11.02
CA VAL A 89 -1.78 14.58 9.75
C VAL A 89 -2.79 13.98 8.77
N ALA A 90 -2.90 12.66 8.69
CA ALA A 90 -3.89 11.97 7.86
C ALA A 90 -5.35 12.26 8.30
N LYS A 91 -5.60 12.44 9.59
CA LYS A 91 -6.92 12.88 10.10
C LYS A 91 -7.26 14.29 9.63
N VAL A 92 -6.28 15.21 9.62
CA VAL A 92 -6.47 16.57 9.09
C VAL A 92 -6.71 16.52 7.59
N GLU A 93 -5.91 15.76 6.83
CA GLU A 93 -6.12 15.58 5.40
C GLU A 93 -7.54 15.06 5.10
N LYS A 94 -7.97 14.01 5.80
CA LYS A 94 -9.32 13.44 5.66
C LYS A 94 -10.42 14.44 5.94
N ALA A 95 -10.21 15.37 6.87
CA ALA A 95 -11.19 16.39 7.23
C ALA A 95 -11.25 17.53 6.19
N VAL A 96 -10.13 17.84 5.53
CA VAL A 96 -10.00 19.00 4.64
C VAL A 96 -10.17 18.61 3.17
N ILE A 97 -9.62 17.44 2.76
CA ILE A 97 -9.61 17.00 1.37
C ILE A 97 -10.72 15.95 1.15
N PRO A 98 -11.70 16.21 0.27
CA PRO A 98 -12.75 15.27 -0.09
C PRO A 98 -12.18 13.93 -0.57
N TRP A 99 -12.94 12.85 -0.35
CA TRP A 99 -12.54 11.47 -0.67
C TRP A 99 -12.15 11.30 -2.14
N GLU A 100 -12.83 11.97 -3.05
CA GLU A 100 -12.61 11.91 -4.49
C GLU A 100 -11.20 12.38 -4.86
N PHE A 101 -10.75 13.51 -4.30
CA PHE A 101 -9.42 14.06 -4.60
C PHE A 101 -8.31 13.16 -4.04
N ARG A 102 -8.50 12.63 -2.83
CA ARG A 102 -7.55 11.68 -2.24
C ARG A 102 -7.46 10.39 -3.06
N THR A 103 -8.58 9.91 -3.58
CA THR A 103 -8.65 8.74 -4.46
C THR A 103 -7.98 9.02 -5.81
N ILE A 104 -8.24 10.18 -6.42
CA ILE A 104 -7.59 10.60 -7.67
C ILE A 104 -6.07 10.61 -7.50
N PHE A 105 -5.58 11.22 -6.42
CA PHE A 105 -4.14 11.28 -6.14
C PHE A 105 -3.52 9.89 -6.02
N ARG A 106 -4.12 8.99 -5.26
CA ARG A 106 -3.68 7.60 -5.13
C ARG A 106 -3.68 6.86 -6.47
N ASN A 107 -4.77 6.95 -7.22
CA ASN A 107 -4.90 6.26 -8.51
C ASN A 107 -3.86 6.74 -9.52
N MET A 108 -3.58 8.05 -9.57
CA MET A 108 -2.54 8.60 -10.45
C MET A 108 -1.16 8.06 -10.10
N LEU A 109 -0.80 8.04 -8.80
CA LEU A 109 0.50 7.52 -8.37
C LEU A 109 0.65 6.02 -8.66
N GLU A 110 -0.40 5.25 -8.44
CA GLU A 110 -0.42 3.83 -8.78
C GLU A 110 -0.30 3.60 -10.29
N ASN A 111 -0.99 4.40 -11.10
CA ASN A 111 -0.89 4.30 -12.56
C ASN A 111 0.52 4.64 -13.07
N ILE A 112 1.18 5.66 -12.49
CA ILE A 112 2.56 6.03 -12.84
C ILE A 112 3.55 4.91 -12.48
N ARG A 113 3.27 4.11 -11.44
CA ARG A 113 4.12 2.97 -11.01
C ARG A 113 3.97 1.72 -11.87
N PHE A 114 3.10 1.73 -12.87
CA PHE A 114 2.93 0.61 -13.79
C PHE A 114 4.25 -0.02 -14.26
N PRO A 115 5.31 0.74 -14.68
CA PRO A 115 6.53 0.10 -15.19
C PRO A 115 7.21 -0.82 -14.18
N VAL A 116 7.12 -0.53 -12.88
CA VAL A 116 7.70 -1.39 -11.83
C VAL A 116 7.01 -2.76 -11.85
N ARG A 117 5.68 -2.79 -11.77
CA ARG A 117 4.89 -4.02 -11.73
C ARG A 117 5.00 -4.80 -13.04
N PHE A 118 4.90 -4.11 -14.16
CA PHE A 118 5.00 -4.71 -15.49
C PHE A 118 6.34 -5.39 -15.74
N VAL A 119 7.46 -4.69 -15.47
CA VAL A 119 8.80 -5.24 -15.67
C VAL A 119 9.05 -6.42 -14.74
N ASN A 120 8.66 -6.32 -13.47
CA ASN A 120 8.81 -7.43 -12.52
C ASN A 120 7.96 -8.65 -12.93
N SER A 121 6.73 -8.47 -13.40
CA SER A 121 5.92 -9.56 -13.94
C SER A 121 6.60 -10.24 -15.13
N LEU A 122 7.23 -9.46 -16.02
CA LEU A 122 8.00 -10.02 -17.14
C LEU A 122 9.24 -10.80 -16.69
N LEU A 123 10.00 -10.26 -15.72
CA LEU A 123 11.20 -10.89 -15.18
C LEU A 123 10.92 -12.20 -14.43
N GLN A 124 9.70 -12.34 -13.91
CA GLN A 124 9.18 -13.55 -13.27
C GLN A 124 8.52 -14.50 -14.27
N ALA A 125 8.52 -14.19 -15.58
CA ALA A 125 7.82 -14.92 -16.63
C ALA A 125 6.30 -15.08 -16.40
N LYS A 126 5.69 -14.23 -15.60
CA LYS A 126 4.24 -14.16 -15.32
C LYS A 126 3.53 -13.34 -16.41
N TRP A 127 3.46 -13.91 -17.62
CA TRP A 127 2.99 -13.20 -18.84
C TRP A 127 1.54 -12.72 -18.75
N GLU A 128 0.69 -13.48 -18.10
CA GLU A 128 -0.71 -13.10 -17.88
C GLU A 128 -0.80 -11.86 -17.00
N LYS A 129 -0.09 -11.84 -15.86
CA LYS A 129 -0.02 -10.67 -14.99
C LYS A 129 0.56 -9.44 -15.69
N ALA A 130 1.59 -9.63 -16.51
CA ALA A 130 2.16 -8.52 -17.29
C ALA A 130 1.12 -7.99 -18.30
N GLY A 131 0.35 -8.86 -18.94
CA GLY A 131 -0.74 -8.48 -19.85
C GLY A 131 -1.83 -7.68 -19.13
N ASP A 132 -2.26 -8.13 -17.95
CA ASP A 132 -3.26 -7.47 -17.12
C ASP A 132 -2.79 -6.08 -16.64
N GLU A 133 -1.53 -5.96 -16.21
CA GLU A 133 -0.93 -4.69 -15.82
C GLU A 133 -0.87 -3.71 -17.00
N PHE A 134 -0.48 -4.19 -18.19
CA PHE A 134 -0.46 -3.35 -19.39
C PHE A 134 -1.87 -2.89 -19.80
N ALA A 135 -2.84 -3.79 -19.81
CA ALA A 135 -4.22 -3.48 -20.14
C ALA A 135 -4.83 -2.49 -19.11
N SER A 136 -4.57 -2.71 -17.81
CA SER A 136 -5.01 -1.82 -16.74
C SER A 136 -4.42 -0.42 -16.90
N PHE A 137 -3.11 -0.32 -17.14
CA PHE A 137 -2.44 0.95 -17.38
C PHE A 137 -3.00 1.67 -18.61
N PHE A 138 -3.21 0.94 -19.72
CA PHE A 138 -3.76 1.52 -20.96
C PHE A 138 -5.17 2.07 -20.75
N LEU A 139 -6.06 1.31 -20.10
CA LEU A 139 -7.43 1.74 -19.79
C LEU A 139 -7.44 2.93 -18.85
N ASN A 140 -6.66 2.87 -17.78
CA ASN A 140 -6.62 3.94 -16.79
C ASN A 140 -5.98 5.23 -17.34
N THR A 141 -5.03 5.10 -18.26
CA THR A 141 -4.40 6.26 -18.89
C THR A 141 -5.31 6.90 -19.95
N THR A 142 -5.98 6.09 -20.76
CA THR A 142 -6.81 6.59 -21.88
C THR A 142 -8.22 6.96 -21.42
N VAL A 143 -8.96 6.02 -20.89
CA VAL A 143 -10.36 6.21 -20.44
C VAL A 143 -10.40 6.82 -19.04
N GLY A 144 -9.48 6.44 -18.16
CA GLY A 144 -9.37 6.92 -16.78
C GLY A 144 -8.66 8.27 -16.64
N PHE A 145 -8.39 8.98 -17.73
CA PHE A 145 -7.79 10.30 -17.74
C PHE A 145 -6.46 10.38 -17.00
N LEU A 146 -5.42 9.74 -17.55
CA LEU A 146 -4.07 9.63 -16.97
C LEU A 146 -4.04 8.93 -15.60
N GLY A 147 -4.98 8.04 -15.35
CA GLY A 147 -5.07 7.28 -14.09
C GLY A 147 -5.83 7.99 -12.97
N MET A 148 -6.52 9.10 -13.23
CA MET A 148 -7.38 9.74 -12.23
C MET A 148 -8.51 8.82 -11.79
N ALA A 149 -9.11 8.08 -12.74
CA ALA A 149 -10.08 7.04 -12.46
C ALA A 149 -9.47 5.65 -12.69
N ASP A 150 -9.72 4.72 -11.76
CA ASP A 150 -9.36 3.32 -11.93
C ASP A 150 -10.46 2.58 -12.71
N VAL A 151 -10.43 2.75 -14.03
CA VAL A 151 -11.38 2.13 -14.94
C VAL A 151 -11.17 0.61 -15.00
N SER A 152 -9.93 0.15 -14.85
CA SER A 152 -9.61 -1.29 -14.87
C SER A 152 -10.31 -2.07 -13.75
N ALA A 153 -10.62 -1.44 -12.62
CA ALA A 153 -11.36 -2.07 -11.52
C ALA A 153 -12.78 -2.52 -11.91
N ALA A 154 -13.36 -1.95 -12.99
CA ALA A 154 -14.66 -2.39 -13.51
C ALA A 154 -14.59 -3.69 -14.33
N TYR A 155 -13.39 -4.19 -14.62
CA TYR A 155 -13.17 -5.40 -15.41
C TYR A 155 -12.59 -6.51 -14.52
N PRO A 156 -13.41 -7.49 -14.04
CA PRO A 156 -12.97 -8.53 -13.11
C PRO A 156 -11.83 -9.43 -13.62
N GLY A 157 -11.63 -9.48 -14.94
CA GLY A 157 -10.53 -10.20 -15.57
C GLY A 157 -9.19 -9.48 -15.52
N LEU A 158 -9.17 -8.16 -15.22
CA LEU A 158 -7.96 -7.38 -15.14
C LEU A 158 -7.57 -7.21 -13.66
N LYS A 159 -6.61 -8.01 -13.21
CA LYS A 159 -6.12 -7.96 -11.85
C LYS A 159 -4.78 -7.23 -11.79
N LYS A 160 -4.74 -6.10 -11.09
CA LYS A 160 -3.46 -5.49 -10.74
C LYS A 160 -2.69 -6.40 -9.80
N SER A 161 -1.44 -6.65 -10.13
CA SER A 161 -0.55 -7.51 -9.34
C SER A 161 0.54 -6.65 -8.70
N PRO A 162 0.73 -6.69 -7.37
CA PRO A 162 1.73 -5.89 -6.68
C PRO A 162 3.14 -6.50 -6.82
N GLU A 163 3.54 -6.83 -8.07
CA GLU A 163 4.85 -7.41 -8.35
C GLU A 163 5.97 -6.39 -8.14
N ASP A 164 7.02 -6.82 -7.45
CA ASP A 164 8.21 -6.03 -7.16
C ASP A 164 9.50 -6.86 -7.33
N MET A 165 10.66 -6.20 -7.26
CA MET A 165 11.94 -6.87 -7.45
C MET A 165 12.29 -7.84 -6.31
N GLY A 166 11.75 -7.64 -5.10
CA GLY A 166 11.92 -8.59 -4.01
C GLY A 166 11.25 -9.93 -4.33
N GLN A 167 10.06 -9.93 -4.95
CA GLN A 167 9.40 -11.12 -5.47
C GLN A 167 10.19 -11.73 -6.64
N THR A 168 10.69 -10.90 -7.54
CA THR A 168 11.53 -11.35 -8.66
C THR A 168 12.79 -12.06 -8.16
N PHE A 169 13.44 -11.55 -7.11
CA PHE A 169 14.59 -12.23 -6.50
C PHE A 169 14.20 -13.57 -5.86
N ALA A 170 13.01 -13.68 -5.26
CA ALA A 170 12.51 -14.95 -4.75
C ALA A 170 12.31 -15.97 -5.87
N GLU A 171 11.65 -15.60 -6.97
CA GLU A 171 11.48 -16.44 -8.15
C GLU A 171 12.83 -16.88 -8.78
N TRP A 172 13.87 -16.07 -8.63
CA TRP A 172 15.21 -16.41 -9.09
C TRP A 172 16.00 -17.28 -8.10
N GLY A 173 15.37 -17.74 -7.00
CA GLY A 173 15.93 -18.69 -6.04
C GLY A 173 16.49 -18.07 -4.76
N TRP A 174 16.17 -16.80 -4.47
CA TRP A 174 16.46 -16.22 -3.15
C TRP A 174 15.21 -16.33 -2.25
N ASP A 175 14.86 -17.58 -1.90
CA ASP A 175 13.63 -17.91 -1.20
C ASP A 175 13.61 -17.39 0.25
N GLU A 176 14.63 -17.72 1.02
CA GLU A 176 14.75 -17.32 2.42
C GLU A 176 15.49 -15.98 2.57
N SER A 177 14.98 -15.12 3.44
CA SER A 177 15.62 -13.85 3.71
C SER A 177 15.43 -13.41 5.16
N ILE A 178 16.48 -12.78 5.72
CA ILE A 178 16.48 -12.26 7.08
C ILE A 178 15.45 -11.13 7.18
N TYR A 179 14.60 -11.17 8.21
CA TYR A 179 13.67 -10.11 8.52
C TYR A 179 14.38 -8.83 8.95
N LEU A 180 13.90 -7.68 8.48
CA LEU A 180 14.48 -6.38 8.76
C LEU A 180 13.37 -5.33 8.87
N THR A 181 13.32 -4.60 9.97
CA THR A 181 12.46 -3.43 10.10
C THR A 181 13.20 -2.18 9.67
N LEU A 182 12.75 -1.53 8.61
CA LEU A 182 13.35 -0.30 8.12
C LEU A 182 12.75 0.93 8.82
N PRO A 183 13.56 1.92 9.22
CA PRO A 183 13.04 3.19 9.70
C PRO A 183 12.21 3.86 8.59
N PHE A 184 11.06 4.39 8.92
CA PHE A 184 10.08 5.04 8.04
C PHE A 184 9.36 4.11 7.04
N PHE A 185 9.96 2.99 6.64
CA PHE A 185 9.40 2.07 5.63
C PHE A 185 8.68 0.86 6.25
N GLY A 186 8.88 0.61 7.54
CA GLY A 186 8.25 -0.50 8.25
C GLY A 186 8.87 -1.86 7.99
N PRO A 187 8.09 -2.95 8.11
CA PRO A 187 8.54 -4.33 7.95
C PRO A 187 9.08 -4.59 6.53
N SER A 188 10.15 -5.35 6.43
CA SER A 188 10.84 -5.72 5.20
C SER A 188 11.64 -7.01 5.42
N THR A 189 12.37 -7.43 4.39
CA THR A 189 13.47 -8.40 4.47
C THR A 189 14.72 -7.82 3.82
N VAL A 190 15.87 -8.45 4.01
CA VAL A 190 17.11 -8.04 3.30
C VAL A 190 16.90 -8.12 1.79
N ARG A 191 16.29 -9.21 1.30
CA ARG A 191 15.94 -9.39 -0.13
C ARG A 191 15.06 -8.24 -0.63
N ASP A 192 13.94 -7.99 0.07
CA ASP A 192 12.98 -6.97 -0.34
C ASP A 192 13.56 -5.55 -0.24
N THR A 193 14.45 -5.32 0.73
CA THR A 193 15.16 -4.03 0.87
C THR A 193 16.09 -3.79 -0.31
N LEU A 194 16.83 -4.79 -0.74
CA LEU A 194 17.69 -4.69 -1.92
C LEU A 194 16.87 -4.58 -3.20
N GLY A 195 15.72 -5.24 -3.29
CA GLY A 195 14.77 -5.13 -4.40
C GLY A 195 14.21 -3.72 -4.58
N LYS A 196 14.09 -2.93 -3.50
CA LYS A 196 13.63 -1.53 -3.62
C LYS A 196 14.52 -0.66 -4.51
N VAL A 197 15.81 -0.96 -4.62
CA VAL A 197 16.75 -0.14 -5.42
C VAL A 197 16.43 -0.20 -6.92
N PRO A 198 16.33 -1.38 -7.56
CA PRO A 198 15.89 -1.46 -8.95
C PRO A 198 14.46 -0.92 -9.15
N ASP A 199 13.54 -1.17 -8.19
CA ASP A 199 12.17 -0.65 -8.28
C ASP A 199 12.13 0.88 -8.27
N TRP A 200 13.00 1.54 -7.52
CA TRP A 200 13.13 3.00 -7.57
C TRP A 200 13.59 3.49 -8.94
N VAL A 201 14.54 2.80 -9.57
CA VAL A 201 15.03 3.14 -10.91
C VAL A 201 13.93 2.91 -11.96
N LEU A 202 13.13 1.85 -11.84
CA LEU A 202 12.01 1.57 -12.72
C LEU A 202 10.83 2.52 -12.51
N ASN A 203 10.74 3.17 -11.35
CA ASN A 203 9.64 4.08 -11.02
C ASN A 203 9.84 5.43 -11.73
N PRO A 204 8.93 5.85 -12.65
CA PRO A 204 9.05 7.12 -13.36
C PRO A 204 9.14 8.34 -12.44
N LEU A 205 8.57 8.29 -11.23
CA LEU A 205 8.64 9.39 -10.27
C LEU A 205 10.08 9.70 -9.85
N PHE A 206 10.97 8.72 -9.87
CA PHE A 206 12.40 8.94 -9.59
C PHE A 206 13.05 9.90 -10.60
N TRP A 207 12.61 9.85 -11.85
CA TRP A 207 13.14 10.68 -12.94
C TRP A 207 12.36 12.00 -13.11
N LEU A 208 11.05 11.98 -12.85
CA LEU A 208 10.18 13.14 -13.00
C LEU A 208 10.34 14.15 -11.87
N VAL A 209 10.72 13.68 -10.67
CA VAL A 209 10.91 14.51 -9.46
C VAL A 209 12.37 14.44 -9.01
N PRO A 210 13.29 15.16 -9.68
CA PRO A 210 14.72 15.01 -9.47
C PRO A 210 15.25 15.66 -8.17
N GLY A 211 14.45 16.50 -7.53
CA GLY A 211 14.84 17.15 -6.27
C GLY A 211 14.66 16.23 -5.06
N THR A 212 15.65 16.18 -4.18
CA THR A 212 15.56 15.34 -2.97
C THR A 212 14.40 15.78 -2.05
N ALA A 213 14.24 17.09 -1.87
CA ALA A 213 13.16 17.62 -1.02
C ALA A 213 11.78 17.36 -1.62
N GLU A 214 11.62 17.54 -2.93
CA GLU A 214 10.39 17.29 -3.67
C GLU A 214 10.03 15.80 -3.64
N SER A 215 11.02 14.92 -3.81
CA SER A 215 10.81 13.46 -3.74
C SER A 215 10.40 13.01 -2.35
N ILE A 216 11.02 13.57 -1.29
CA ILE A 216 10.61 13.30 0.11
C ILE A 216 9.20 13.83 0.35
N GLY A 217 8.90 15.05 -0.09
CA GLY A 217 7.57 15.65 0.05
C GLY A 217 6.48 14.84 -0.62
N LEU A 218 6.73 14.35 -1.85
CA LEU A 218 5.78 13.50 -2.58
C LEU A 218 5.52 12.18 -1.84
N ARG A 219 6.59 11.51 -1.37
CA ARG A 219 6.47 10.26 -0.59
C ARG A 219 5.76 10.46 0.74
N ALA A 220 6.04 11.56 1.43
CA ALA A 220 5.35 11.91 2.66
C ALA A 220 3.86 12.18 2.41
N GLY A 221 3.53 12.94 1.35
CA GLY A 221 2.16 13.19 0.94
C GLY A 221 1.42 11.90 0.56
N GLU A 222 2.08 10.98 -0.13
CA GLU A 222 1.54 9.67 -0.43
C GLU A 222 1.27 8.87 0.85
N ALA A 223 2.23 8.79 1.76
CA ALA A 223 2.05 8.07 3.03
C ALA A 223 0.90 8.64 3.87
N VAL A 224 0.76 9.98 3.92
CA VAL A 224 -0.37 10.65 4.58
C VAL A 224 -1.69 10.28 3.90
N ASN A 225 -1.75 10.38 2.56
CA ASN A 225 -2.94 10.07 1.79
C ASN A 225 -3.36 8.60 1.97
N ASP A 226 -2.43 7.65 1.90
CA ASP A 226 -2.74 6.22 2.10
C ASP A 226 -3.22 5.95 3.53
N THR A 227 -2.59 6.57 4.53
CA THR A 227 -3.01 6.47 5.93
C THR A 227 -4.41 7.06 6.13
N SER A 228 -4.79 8.10 5.39
CA SER A 228 -6.11 8.74 5.51
C SER A 228 -7.28 7.80 5.15
N PHE A 229 -7.02 6.74 4.39
CA PHE A 229 -8.00 5.68 4.08
C PHE A 229 -8.05 4.56 5.13
N ARG A 230 -7.01 4.44 5.98
CA ARG A 230 -6.80 3.32 6.93
C ARG A 230 -6.66 3.78 8.37
N ILE A 231 -7.25 4.93 8.69
CA ILE A 231 -7.18 5.48 10.06
C ILE A 231 -7.82 4.50 11.04
N GLY A 232 -7.05 4.10 12.07
CA GLY A 232 -7.47 3.18 13.12
C GLY A 232 -7.15 1.70 12.85
N ASP A 233 -6.82 1.30 11.62
CA ASP A 233 -6.46 -0.09 11.30
C ASP A 233 -5.23 -0.53 12.09
N TYR A 234 -4.21 0.33 12.13
CA TYR A 234 -2.98 0.06 12.87
C TYR A 234 -3.21 -0.10 14.36
N GLU A 235 -3.98 0.80 14.97
CA GLU A 235 -4.36 0.69 16.39
C GLU A 235 -5.16 -0.59 16.68
N THR A 236 -6.03 -0.99 15.76
CA THR A 236 -6.85 -2.20 15.89
C THR A 236 -5.97 -3.45 15.93
N ILE A 237 -5.02 -3.57 15.00
CA ILE A 237 -4.04 -4.67 14.98
C ILE A 237 -3.25 -4.69 16.29
N LYS A 238 -2.76 -3.52 16.72
CA LYS A 238 -1.97 -3.38 17.94
C LYS A 238 -2.75 -3.79 19.19
N LYS A 239 -4.02 -3.44 19.30
CA LYS A 239 -4.88 -3.79 20.45
C LYS A 239 -5.30 -5.26 20.45
N ALA A 240 -5.43 -5.88 19.27
CA ALA A 240 -5.81 -7.28 19.11
C ALA A 240 -4.65 -8.25 19.38
N SER A 241 -3.40 -7.77 19.41
CA SER A 241 -2.20 -8.59 19.52
C SER A 241 -1.64 -8.59 20.93
N LEU A 242 -1.20 -9.76 21.42
CA LEU A 242 -0.43 -9.88 22.68
C LEU A 242 0.95 -9.22 22.54
N ASP A 243 1.62 -9.48 21.43
CA ASP A 243 2.87 -8.84 21.03
C ASP A 243 2.70 -8.22 19.64
N PRO A 244 2.50 -6.88 19.55
CA PRO A 244 2.29 -6.21 18.28
C PRO A 244 3.49 -6.30 17.33
N TYR A 245 4.73 -6.35 17.84
CA TYR A 245 5.91 -6.51 17.00
C TYR A 245 5.87 -7.87 16.28
N VAL A 246 5.65 -8.95 17.03
CA VAL A 246 5.56 -10.30 16.49
C VAL A 246 4.40 -10.43 15.50
N ALA A 247 3.26 -9.85 15.83
CA ALA A 247 2.07 -9.88 14.95
C ALA A 247 2.33 -9.19 13.60
N ILE A 248 2.94 -8.01 13.62
CA ILE A 248 3.27 -7.26 12.40
C ILE A 248 4.34 -7.97 11.59
N ARG A 249 5.39 -8.50 12.23
CA ARG A 249 6.42 -9.31 11.57
C ARG A 249 5.83 -10.52 10.86
N ASN A 250 5.06 -11.32 11.59
CA ASN A 250 4.48 -12.55 11.06
C ASN A 250 3.46 -12.24 9.94
N GLY A 251 2.63 -11.22 10.12
CA GLY A 251 1.68 -10.77 9.10
C GLY A 251 2.38 -10.31 7.81
N TYR A 252 3.50 -9.60 7.93
CA TYR A 252 4.32 -9.22 6.78
C TYR A 252 4.86 -10.44 6.04
N ILE A 253 5.48 -11.38 6.75
CA ILE A 253 6.09 -12.57 6.15
C ILE A 253 5.03 -13.44 5.47
N GLN A 254 3.90 -13.73 6.14
CA GLN A 254 2.81 -14.51 5.55
C GLN A 254 2.26 -13.86 4.28
N ASN A 255 2.08 -12.53 4.30
CA ASN A 255 1.64 -11.82 3.12
C ASN A 255 2.67 -11.88 1.98
N ARG A 256 3.99 -11.80 2.30
CA ARG A 256 5.06 -11.94 1.29
C ARG A 256 5.12 -13.33 0.69
N GLU A 257 5.03 -14.37 1.50
CA GLU A 257 4.99 -15.77 1.03
C GLU A 257 3.80 -15.99 0.09
N LYS A 258 2.64 -15.46 0.46
CA LYS A 258 1.46 -15.51 -0.40
C LYS A 258 1.70 -14.81 -1.74
N LEU A 259 2.22 -13.59 -1.75
CA LEU A 259 2.48 -12.82 -2.97
C LEU A 259 3.52 -13.49 -3.88
N ILE A 260 4.50 -14.19 -3.32
CA ILE A 260 5.51 -14.94 -4.09
C ILE A 260 4.89 -16.20 -4.69
N SER A 261 3.99 -16.87 -3.95
CA SER A 261 3.35 -18.11 -4.43
C SER A 261 2.27 -17.89 -5.49
N GLU A 262 1.77 -16.70 -5.64
CA GLU A 262 0.80 -16.30 -6.68
C GLU A 262 1.49 -15.93 -8.00
#